data_32d6e5b2b5c80dba72072f59332c108d
#
_entry.id   32d6e5b2b5c80dba72072f59332c108d
#
_cell.length_a   1.000
_cell.length_b   1.000
_cell.length_c   1.000
_cell.angle_alpha   90.00
_cell.angle_beta   90.00
_cell.angle_gamma   90.00
#
_symmetry.space_group_name_H-M   'P 1'
#
loop_
_entity.id
_entity.type
_entity.pdbx_description
1 polymer ?
#
loop_
_entity_poly.entity_id
_entity_poly.type
_entity_poly.pdbx_seq_one_letter_code
_entity_poly.pdbx_strand_id
1 'polypeptide(L)'
;MKELNIAATVENIEVVTEFVNEQLEALDCPMKAQMQIDIAIDELFGNIAHYAYNPDVGDATVRVEVVEEPLAVVITFIDKGVPYDPLAKADPNTTLSAEEREIGGLGIFMVKKTMDEITYEYKDGQNILAIKKSLK
;
A
#
# COMPACT_ATOMS: atom_id res chain seq x y z
N MET A 1 -11.70 -13.79 0.00
CA MET A 1 -10.44 -13.09 0.30
C MET A 1 -9.25 -13.87 -0.22
N LYS A 2 -8.31 -13.19 -0.84
CA LYS A 2 -7.06 -13.78 -1.33
C LYS A 2 -5.89 -13.23 -0.53
N GLU A 3 -4.87 -14.07 -0.32
CA GLU A 3 -3.74 -13.70 0.50
C GLU A 3 -2.42 -14.16 -0.12
N LEU A 4 -1.41 -13.31 -0.05
CA LEU A 4 -0.05 -13.62 -0.53
C LEU A 4 0.94 -13.35 0.59
N ASN A 5 1.77 -14.34 0.92
CA ASN A 5 2.90 -14.18 1.85
C ASN A 5 4.17 -14.17 1.03
N ILE A 6 5.01 -13.15 1.19
CA ILE A 6 6.17 -12.96 0.33
C ILE A 6 7.24 -12.16 1.05
N ALA A 7 8.50 -12.37 0.69
CA ALA A 7 9.60 -11.57 1.24
C ALA A 7 9.44 -10.11 0.84
N ALA A 8 9.62 -9.22 1.81
CA ALA A 8 9.43 -7.77 1.61
C ALA A 8 10.69 -7.17 0.98
N THR A 9 10.83 -7.36 -0.32
CA THR A 9 11.94 -6.82 -1.11
C THR A 9 11.40 -5.97 -2.26
N VAL A 10 12.23 -5.05 -2.73
CA VAL A 10 11.87 -4.17 -3.86
C VAL A 10 11.54 -5.01 -5.11
N GLU A 11 12.28 -6.08 -5.33
CA GLU A 11 12.05 -6.98 -6.48
C GLU A 11 10.66 -7.61 -6.45
N ASN A 12 10.11 -7.81 -5.26
CA ASN A 12 8.81 -8.44 -5.10
C ASN A 12 7.62 -7.48 -5.24
N ILE A 13 7.86 -6.19 -5.42
CA ILE A 13 6.80 -5.23 -5.71
C ILE A 13 6.04 -5.67 -6.96
N GLU A 14 6.76 -6.12 -7.97
CA GLU A 14 6.15 -6.61 -9.22
C GLU A 14 5.26 -7.83 -8.98
N VAL A 15 5.71 -8.77 -8.14
CA VAL A 15 4.92 -9.97 -7.82
C VAL A 15 3.63 -9.59 -7.09
N VAL A 16 3.72 -8.66 -6.13
CA VAL A 16 2.55 -8.17 -5.40
C VAL A 16 1.57 -7.49 -6.36
N THR A 17 2.10 -6.64 -7.25
CA THR A 17 1.29 -5.93 -8.24
C THR A 17 0.54 -6.91 -9.13
N GLU A 18 1.22 -7.95 -9.63
CA GLU A 18 0.58 -8.97 -10.46
C GLU A 18 -0.49 -9.73 -9.69
N PHE A 19 -0.22 -10.08 -8.43
CA PHE A 19 -1.18 -10.78 -7.60
C PHE A 19 -2.46 -9.96 -7.42
N VAL A 20 -2.33 -8.68 -7.12
CA VAL A 20 -3.48 -7.79 -6.94
C VAL A 20 -4.21 -7.59 -8.26
N ASN A 21 -3.49 -7.37 -9.36
CA ASN A 21 -4.10 -7.13 -10.66
C ASN A 21 -4.92 -8.31 -11.17
N GLU A 22 -4.53 -9.53 -10.84
CA GLU A 22 -5.34 -10.71 -11.18
C GLU A 22 -6.74 -10.61 -10.55
N GLN A 23 -6.82 -10.14 -9.31
CA GLN A 23 -8.10 -9.97 -8.63
C GLN A 23 -8.91 -8.83 -9.26
N LEU A 24 -8.24 -7.74 -9.62
CA LEU A 24 -8.88 -6.57 -10.22
C LEU A 24 -9.43 -6.88 -11.61
N GLU A 25 -8.70 -7.65 -12.41
CA GLU A 25 -9.15 -8.05 -13.74
C GLU A 25 -10.44 -8.87 -13.67
N ALA A 26 -10.54 -9.74 -12.67
CA ALA A 26 -11.74 -10.55 -12.46
C ALA A 26 -12.96 -9.69 -12.08
N LEU A 27 -12.73 -8.46 -11.63
CA LEU A 27 -13.79 -7.53 -11.22
C LEU A 27 -14.07 -6.45 -12.29
N ASP A 28 -13.44 -6.54 -13.45
CA ASP A 28 -13.54 -5.52 -14.50
C ASP A 28 -13.19 -4.13 -13.98
N CYS A 29 -12.10 -4.04 -13.20
CA CYS A 29 -11.66 -2.80 -12.59
C CYS A 29 -11.35 -1.73 -13.65
N PRO A 30 -11.88 -0.49 -13.48
CA PRO A 30 -11.54 0.60 -14.39
C PRO A 30 -10.02 0.84 -14.40
N MET A 31 -9.48 1.15 -15.56
CA MET A 31 -8.03 1.36 -15.73
C MET A 31 -7.50 2.43 -14.77
N LYS A 32 -8.24 3.52 -14.60
CA LYS A 32 -7.83 4.60 -13.69
C LYS A 32 -7.67 4.10 -12.25
N ALA A 33 -8.63 3.32 -11.77
CA ALA A 33 -8.57 2.76 -10.42
C ALA A 33 -7.40 1.78 -10.30
N GLN A 34 -7.17 0.95 -11.32
CA GLN A 34 -6.07 0.01 -11.33
C GLN A 34 -4.72 0.73 -11.26
N MET A 35 -4.54 1.80 -12.03
CA MET A 35 -3.31 2.57 -12.00
C MET A 35 -3.07 3.21 -10.63
N GLN A 36 -4.12 3.73 -10.01
CA GLN A 36 -4.01 4.32 -8.68
C GLN A 36 -3.64 3.28 -7.63
N ILE A 37 -4.19 2.08 -7.74
CA ILE A 37 -3.86 0.96 -6.86
C ILE A 37 -2.41 0.52 -7.07
N ASP A 38 -1.94 0.45 -8.32
CA ASP A 38 -0.56 0.08 -8.61
C ASP A 38 0.43 1.06 -7.97
N ILE A 39 0.13 2.35 -8.04
CA ILE A 39 0.95 3.38 -7.40
C ILE A 39 0.95 3.20 -5.88
N ALA A 40 -0.21 2.89 -5.29
CA ALA A 40 -0.31 2.65 -3.87
C ALA A 40 0.52 1.44 -3.44
N ILE A 41 0.48 0.35 -4.20
CA ILE A 41 1.27 -0.85 -3.92
C ILE A 41 2.76 -0.51 -3.93
N ASP A 42 3.21 0.21 -4.96
CA ASP A 42 4.60 0.61 -5.10
C ASP A 42 5.07 1.39 -3.87
N GLU A 43 4.28 2.35 -3.42
CA GLU A 43 4.62 3.16 -2.26
C GLU A 43 4.57 2.37 -0.95
N LEU A 44 3.47 1.66 -0.72
CA LEU A 44 3.24 1.00 0.57
C LEU A 44 4.09 -0.24 0.75
N PHE A 45 4.17 -1.11 -0.25
CA PHE A 45 5.03 -2.28 -0.17
C PHE A 45 6.50 -1.88 -0.23
N GLY A 46 6.82 -0.86 -1.02
CA GLY A 46 8.15 -0.29 -1.05
C GLY A 46 8.61 0.21 0.30
N ASN A 47 7.72 0.85 1.06
CA ASN A 47 8.04 1.29 2.42
C ASN A 47 8.34 0.12 3.34
N ILE A 48 7.60 -0.97 3.23
CA ILE A 48 7.89 -2.18 4.01
C ILE A 48 9.27 -2.72 3.64
N ALA A 49 9.56 -2.80 2.34
CA ALA A 49 10.84 -3.32 1.86
C ALA A 49 12.03 -2.48 2.35
N HIS A 50 11.85 -1.16 2.43
CA HIS A 50 12.94 -0.25 2.80
C HIS A 50 13.09 -0.05 4.31
N TYR A 51 12.01 -0.12 5.08
CA TYR A 51 12.02 0.36 6.46
C TYR A 51 11.64 -0.66 7.53
N ALA A 52 10.77 -1.62 7.21
CA ALA A 52 10.19 -2.49 8.24
C ALA A 52 11.24 -3.35 8.95
N TYR A 53 12.17 -3.91 8.20
CA TYR A 53 13.15 -4.86 8.71
C TYR A 53 14.61 -4.41 8.56
N ASN A 54 14.83 -3.18 8.08
CA ASN A 54 16.16 -2.66 7.80
C ASN A 54 17.10 -2.81 9.02
N PRO A 55 18.34 -3.34 8.87
CA PRO A 55 19.00 -3.74 7.62
C PRO A 55 18.65 -5.14 7.13
N ASP A 56 17.82 -5.88 7.84
CA ASP A 56 17.44 -7.25 7.47
C ASP A 56 16.28 -7.26 6.48
N VAL A 57 15.87 -8.46 6.09
CA VAL A 57 14.69 -8.68 5.23
C VAL A 57 13.74 -9.60 5.99
N GLY A 58 12.47 -9.24 5.99
CA GLY A 58 11.42 -10.06 6.59
C GLY A 58 10.31 -10.29 5.60
N ASP A 59 9.27 -10.97 6.05
CA ASP A 59 8.12 -11.30 5.21
C ASP A 59 6.99 -10.29 5.40
N ALA A 60 6.17 -10.15 4.36
CA ALA A 60 4.96 -9.35 4.42
C ALA A 60 3.80 -10.18 3.89
N THR A 61 2.60 -9.85 4.35
CA THR A 61 1.36 -10.47 3.87
C THR A 61 0.54 -9.40 3.17
N VAL A 62 0.04 -9.73 1.99
CA VAL A 62 -0.87 -8.85 1.24
C VAL A 62 -2.20 -9.57 1.09
N ARG A 63 -3.27 -8.95 1.55
CA ARG A 63 -4.63 -9.50 1.45
C ARG A 63 -5.47 -8.64 0.54
N VAL A 64 -6.28 -9.29 -0.30
CA VAL A 64 -7.24 -8.61 -1.16
C VAL A 64 -8.63 -9.10 -0.81
N GLU A 65 -9.50 -8.18 -0.44
CA GLU A 65 -10.88 -8.47 -0.09
C GLU A 65 -11.81 -7.63 -0.97
N VAL A 66 -12.86 -8.26 -1.47
CA VAL A 66 -13.86 -7.58 -2.29
C VAL A 66 -15.05 -7.21 -1.42
N VAL A 67 -15.47 -5.96 -1.49
CA VAL A 67 -16.66 -5.46 -0.81
C VAL A 67 -17.68 -5.09 -1.88
N GLU A 68 -18.92 -5.51 -1.69
CA GLU A 68 -19.98 -5.22 -2.65
C GLU A 68 -20.95 -4.17 -2.10
N GLU A 69 -21.66 -3.51 -3.01
CA GLU A 69 -22.73 -2.54 -2.73
C GLU A 69 -22.29 -1.32 -1.92
N PRO A 70 -21.44 -0.43 -2.46
CA PRO A 70 -20.89 -0.43 -3.80
C PRO A 70 -19.63 -1.29 -3.92
N LEU A 71 -19.33 -1.71 -5.12
CA LEU A 71 -18.17 -2.54 -5.39
C LEU A 71 -16.88 -1.78 -5.06
N ALA A 72 -16.07 -2.37 -4.20
CA ALA A 72 -14.79 -1.82 -3.80
C ALA A 72 -13.83 -2.95 -3.46
N VAL A 73 -12.55 -2.62 -3.44
CA VAL A 73 -11.52 -3.57 -3.02
C VAL A 73 -10.79 -3.01 -1.80
N VAL A 74 -10.51 -3.88 -0.84
CA VAL A 74 -9.70 -3.55 0.33
C VAL A 74 -8.42 -4.36 0.23
N ILE A 75 -7.29 -3.66 0.24
CA ILE A 75 -5.97 -4.29 0.18
C ILE A 75 -5.26 -4.01 1.49
N THR A 76 -4.86 -5.06 2.20
CA THR A 76 -4.22 -4.94 3.51
C THR A 76 -2.79 -5.43 3.42
N PHE A 77 -1.86 -4.60 3.93
CA PHE A 77 -0.43 -4.91 3.99
C PHE A 77 -0.06 -5.14 5.45
N ILE A 78 0.49 -6.31 5.75
CA ILE A 78 0.85 -6.71 7.11
C ILE A 78 2.32 -7.08 7.15
N ASP A 79 3.06 -6.53 8.12
CA ASP A 79 4.44 -6.91 8.36
C ASP A 79 4.72 -6.94 9.87
N LYS A 80 5.82 -7.60 10.25
CA LYS A 80 6.23 -7.73 11.65
C LYS A 80 7.47 -6.88 11.97
N GLY A 81 7.70 -5.85 11.15
CA GLY A 81 8.83 -4.97 11.35
C GLY A 81 8.62 -3.95 12.44
N VAL A 82 9.50 -2.95 12.48
CA VAL A 82 9.37 -1.88 13.47
C VAL A 82 8.09 -1.09 13.22
N PRO A 83 7.46 -0.55 14.28
CA PRO A 83 6.26 0.27 14.09
C PRO A 83 6.57 1.47 13.20
N TYR A 84 5.76 1.64 12.18
CA TYR A 84 5.91 2.75 11.24
C TYR A 84 4.54 3.14 10.69
N ASP A 85 4.05 4.32 11.11
CA ASP A 85 2.78 4.85 10.66
C ASP A 85 3.01 5.90 9.55
N PRO A 86 2.84 5.53 8.28
CA PRO A 86 3.04 6.49 7.20
C PRO A 86 2.01 7.62 7.23
N LEU A 87 0.87 7.42 7.89
CA LEU A 87 -0.18 8.44 7.98
C LEU A 87 0.13 9.52 9.01
N ALA A 88 1.09 9.27 9.90
CA ALA A 88 1.49 10.23 10.92
C ALA A 88 2.31 11.38 10.33
N LYS A 89 2.85 11.23 9.12
CA LYS A 89 3.60 12.29 8.46
C LYS A 89 2.66 13.36 7.94
N ALA A 90 3.08 14.61 8.10
CA ALA A 90 2.35 15.74 7.52
C ALA A 90 2.42 15.66 5.99
N ASP A 91 1.40 16.20 5.33
CA ASP A 91 1.41 16.29 3.87
C ASP A 91 2.59 17.16 3.41
N PRO A 92 3.18 16.86 2.24
CA PRO A 92 4.30 17.64 1.76
C PRO A 92 3.93 19.11 1.56
N ASN A 93 4.86 19.98 1.92
CA ASN A 93 4.70 21.40 1.64
C ASN A 93 5.11 21.64 0.19
N THR A 94 4.14 21.94 -0.66
CA THR A 94 4.37 22.10 -2.10
C THR A 94 5.16 23.37 -2.44
N THR A 95 5.40 24.25 -1.46
CA THR A 95 6.24 25.42 -1.68
C THR A 95 7.72 25.14 -1.51
N LEU A 96 8.06 23.95 -0.95
CA LEU A 96 9.45 23.54 -0.81
C LEU A 96 9.97 22.99 -2.13
N SER A 97 11.27 23.11 -2.36
CA SER A 97 11.91 22.49 -3.51
C SER A 97 11.92 20.98 -3.33
N ALA A 98 12.15 20.26 -4.44
CA ALA A 98 12.24 18.80 -4.39
C ALA A 98 13.33 18.32 -3.42
N GLU A 99 14.39 19.08 -3.28
CA GLU A 99 15.51 18.74 -2.40
C GLU A 99 15.16 18.90 -0.92
N GLU A 100 14.21 19.77 -0.61
CA GLU A 100 13.77 20.03 0.76
C GLU A 100 12.67 19.06 1.23
N ARG A 101 12.06 18.32 0.31
CA ARG A 101 11.01 17.36 0.64
C ARG A 101 11.61 16.04 1.08
N GLU A 102 10.96 15.39 2.03
CA GLU A 102 11.36 14.04 2.43
C GLU A 102 11.08 13.05 1.29
N ILE A 103 12.01 12.10 1.10
CA ILE A 103 11.82 11.01 0.15
C ILE A 103 10.64 10.16 0.62
N GLY A 104 9.71 9.85 -0.29
CA GLY A 104 8.54 9.03 0.00
C GLY A 104 7.33 9.79 0.54
N GLY A 105 7.53 11.04 1.01
CA GLY A 105 6.41 11.84 1.52
C GLY A 105 5.37 12.14 0.46
N LEU A 106 5.81 12.36 -0.76
CA LEU A 106 4.91 12.66 -1.87
C LEU A 106 4.10 11.42 -2.28
N GLY A 107 4.71 10.23 -2.20
CA GLY A 107 4.01 8.98 -2.51
C GLY A 107 2.85 8.73 -1.55
N ILE A 108 3.06 8.88 -0.25
CA ILE A 108 2.00 8.72 0.75
C ILE A 108 0.90 9.77 0.53
N PHE A 109 1.27 11.01 0.21
CA PHE A 109 0.33 12.07 -0.11
C PHE A 109 -0.59 11.65 -1.28
N MET A 110 -0.02 11.09 -2.34
CA MET A 110 -0.77 10.62 -3.49
C MET A 110 -1.70 9.45 -3.13
N VAL A 111 -1.24 8.51 -2.30
CA VAL A 111 -2.07 7.40 -1.84
C VAL A 111 -3.26 7.92 -1.05
N LYS A 112 -3.04 8.86 -0.13
CA LYS A 112 -4.12 9.46 0.66
C LYS A 112 -5.14 10.17 -0.22
N LYS A 113 -4.68 10.80 -1.30
CA LYS A 113 -5.57 11.54 -2.22
C LYS A 113 -6.38 10.64 -3.13
N THR A 114 -5.85 9.48 -3.51
CA THR A 114 -6.47 8.63 -4.53
C THR A 114 -7.25 7.46 -3.96
N MET A 115 -7.01 7.07 -2.71
CA MET A 115 -7.77 6.01 -2.05
C MET A 115 -9.00 6.59 -1.36
N ASP A 116 -10.08 5.82 -1.30
CA ASP A 116 -11.29 6.23 -0.60
C ASP A 116 -11.11 6.17 0.90
N GLU A 117 -10.37 5.18 1.38
CA GLU A 117 -10.03 5.06 2.80
C GLU A 117 -8.62 4.51 2.91
N ILE A 118 -7.92 4.92 3.96
CA ILE A 118 -6.63 4.36 4.34
C ILE A 118 -6.55 4.35 5.86
N THR A 119 -6.21 3.19 6.43
CA THR A 119 -6.11 3.02 7.88
C THR A 119 -4.80 2.34 8.25
N TYR A 120 -4.33 2.63 9.44
CA TYR A 120 -3.13 2.00 9.96
C TYR A 120 -3.34 1.68 11.44
N GLU A 121 -2.87 0.49 11.86
CA GLU A 121 -2.72 0.18 13.28
C GLU A 121 -1.49 -0.68 13.51
N TYR A 122 -0.94 -0.60 14.70
CA TYR A 122 0.11 -1.51 15.15
C TYR A 122 -0.48 -2.37 16.25
N LYS A 123 -0.59 -3.67 16.01
CA LYS A 123 -1.28 -4.57 16.93
C LYS A 123 -0.62 -5.94 16.90
N ASP A 124 -0.42 -6.51 18.10
CA ASP A 124 0.15 -7.85 18.24
C ASP A 124 1.50 -8.02 17.52
N GLY A 125 2.33 -6.97 17.57
CA GLY A 125 3.65 -6.99 16.94
C GLY A 125 3.62 -6.82 15.44
N GLN A 126 2.50 -6.37 14.86
CA GLN A 126 2.35 -6.23 13.42
C GLN A 126 1.91 -4.83 13.02
N ASN A 127 2.52 -4.32 11.94
CA ASN A 127 2.00 -3.16 11.24
C ASN A 127 0.89 -3.65 10.32
N ILE A 128 -0.29 -3.04 10.41
CA ILE A 128 -1.45 -3.42 9.60
C ILE A 128 -1.97 -2.16 8.93
N LEU A 129 -1.74 -2.05 7.62
CA LEU A 129 -2.18 -0.90 6.83
C LEU A 129 -3.15 -1.37 5.76
N ALA A 130 -4.32 -0.77 5.70
CA ALA A 130 -5.34 -1.13 4.72
C ALA A 130 -5.75 0.08 3.87
N ILE A 131 -5.92 -0.16 2.58
CA ILE A 131 -6.46 0.83 1.65
C ILE A 131 -7.75 0.29 1.05
N LYS A 132 -8.69 1.20 0.76
CA LYS A 132 -9.95 0.85 0.11
C LYS A 132 -10.12 1.73 -1.12
N LYS A 133 -10.50 1.11 -2.23
CA LYS A 133 -10.73 1.81 -3.48
C LYS A 133 -12.03 1.35 -4.11
N SER A 134 -12.92 2.30 -4.38
CA SER A 134 -14.15 2.04 -5.12
C SER A 134 -13.81 1.72 -6.56
N LEU A 135 -14.48 0.71 -7.13
CA LEU A 135 -14.30 0.30 -8.51
C LEU A 135 -15.41 0.81 -9.42
N LYS A 136 -16.21 1.72 -8.91
CA LYS A 136 -17.29 2.35 -9.70
C LYS A 136 -17.01 3.80 -9.96
#